data_76ef91f133381f0401087c237f792444
#
_entry.id   76ef91f133381f0401087c237f792444
#
_cell.length_a   1.000
_cell.length_b   1.000
_cell.length_c   1.000
_cell.angle_alpha   90.00
_cell.angle_beta   90.00
_cell.angle_gamma   90.00
#
_symmetry.space_group_name_H-M   'P 1'
#
loop_
_entity.id
_entity.type
_entity.pdbx_description
1 polymer ?
#
loop_
_entity_poly.entity_id
_entity_poly.type
_entity_poly.pdbx_seq_one_letter_code
_entity_poly.pdbx_strand_id
1 'polypeptide(L)'
;MVFAAKAAKDVALRVHFAFRGSSSLQAAYVIDHGTLQIEPGRSGDPDLSVDADADTWLAITRGEKNPVWAVLTRKLRIKGAVRDLKTFQRCFPV
;
A
#
# COMPACT_ATOMS: atom_id res chain seq x y z
N MET A 1 -9.72 -0.95 5.96
CA MET A 1 -8.30 -1.20 6.31
C MET A 1 -7.83 -0.07 7.21
N VAL A 2 -7.29 -0.40 8.36
CA VAL A 2 -6.92 0.58 9.39
C VAL A 2 -5.42 0.46 9.68
N PHE A 3 -4.74 1.60 9.85
CA PHE A 3 -3.33 1.60 10.20
C PHE A 3 -3.12 1.15 11.65
N ALA A 4 -2.34 0.10 11.83
CA ALA A 4 -2.03 -0.46 13.15
C ALA A 4 -0.75 0.18 13.70
N ALA A 5 -0.88 1.28 14.44
CA ALA A 5 0.26 2.04 14.95
C ALA A 5 1.18 1.21 15.85
N LYS A 6 0.61 0.32 16.66
CA LYS A 6 1.42 -0.54 17.54
C LYS A 6 2.27 -1.54 16.75
N ALA A 7 1.71 -2.09 15.67
CA ALA A 7 2.45 -3.01 14.81
C ALA A 7 3.55 -2.29 14.02
N ALA A 8 3.40 -0.99 13.79
CA ALA A 8 4.34 -0.16 13.03
C ALA A 8 5.38 0.55 13.90
N LYS A 9 5.42 0.31 15.19
CA LYS A 9 6.22 1.09 16.14
C LYS A 9 7.73 1.07 15.81
N ASP A 10 8.24 -0.02 15.23
CA ASP A 10 9.64 -0.17 14.84
C ASP A 10 9.84 -0.17 13.32
N VAL A 11 8.84 0.30 12.57
CA VAL A 11 8.84 0.24 11.12
C VAL A 11 9.19 1.60 10.53
N ALA A 12 10.11 1.60 9.56
CA ALA A 12 10.39 2.74 8.69
C ALA A 12 10.23 2.24 7.25
N LEU A 13 9.17 2.66 6.57
CA LEU A 13 8.83 2.12 5.25
C LEU A 13 8.19 3.21 4.39
N ARG A 14 8.67 3.34 3.16
CA ARG A 14 8.07 4.24 2.17
C ARG A 14 7.46 3.42 1.06
N VAL A 15 6.18 3.60 0.80
CA VAL A 15 5.45 2.87 -0.24
C VAL A 15 4.89 3.86 -1.25
N HIS A 16 5.24 3.70 -2.50
CA HIS A 16 4.67 4.50 -3.57
C HIS A 16 3.45 3.80 -4.16
N PHE A 17 2.37 4.54 -4.26
CA PHE A 17 1.13 4.07 -4.89
C PHE A 17 0.89 4.84 -6.18
N ALA A 18 0.56 4.12 -7.23
CA ALA A 18 0.06 4.69 -8.48
C ALA A 18 -1.28 4.02 -8.79
N PHE A 19 -2.34 4.81 -8.85
CA PHE A 19 -3.68 4.34 -9.16
C PHE A 19 -4.05 4.66 -10.60
N ARG A 20 -4.80 3.77 -11.22
CA ARG A 20 -5.26 3.92 -12.60
C ARG A 20 -6.73 3.52 -12.70
N GLY A 21 -7.34 3.70 -13.85
CA GLY A 21 -8.74 3.40 -14.11
C GLY A 21 -9.60 4.62 -13.95
N SER A 22 -10.61 4.55 -13.09
CA SER A 22 -11.55 5.67 -12.87
C SER A 22 -10.88 6.88 -12.24
N SER A 23 -9.72 6.71 -11.63
CA SER A 23 -8.96 7.79 -11.00
C SER A 23 -7.47 7.58 -11.28
N SER A 24 -6.78 8.65 -11.69
CA SER A 24 -5.33 8.61 -11.91
C SER A 24 -4.67 9.45 -10.83
N LEU A 25 -4.06 8.78 -9.86
CA LEU A 25 -3.51 9.42 -8.68
C LEU A 25 -2.23 8.73 -8.25
N GLN A 26 -1.27 9.51 -7.76
CA GLN A 26 -0.03 8.99 -7.17
C GLN A 26 0.08 9.51 -5.74
N ALA A 27 0.51 8.63 -4.84
CA ALA A 27 0.70 8.99 -3.44
C ALA A 27 1.86 8.19 -2.84
N ALA A 28 2.49 8.74 -1.81
CA ALA A 28 3.49 8.05 -1.03
C ALA A 28 2.95 7.86 0.39
N TYR A 29 2.96 6.62 0.87
CA TYR A 29 2.66 6.30 2.26
C TYR A 29 3.99 6.19 2.98
N VAL A 30 4.18 7.03 3.98
CA VAL A 30 5.42 7.05 4.79
C VAL A 30 5.07 6.56 6.19
N ILE A 31 5.54 5.37 6.52
CA ILE A 31 5.39 4.79 7.84
C ILE A 31 6.70 5.05 8.60
N ASP A 32 6.62 5.72 9.72
CA ASP A 32 7.78 6.08 10.52
C ASP A 32 7.47 5.87 12.00
N HIS A 33 7.95 4.76 12.55
CA HIS A 33 7.90 4.42 13.97
C HIS A 33 6.53 4.69 14.61
N GLY A 34 5.51 4.09 14.02
CA GLY A 34 4.14 4.16 14.54
C GLY A 34 3.32 5.31 14.00
N THR A 35 3.86 6.14 13.12
CA THR A 35 3.11 7.20 12.45
C THR A 35 2.95 6.91 10.96
N LEU A 36 1.85 7.37 10.39
CA LEU A 36 1.58 7.28 8.97
C LEU A 36 1.38 8.68 8.40
N GLN A 37 2.14 9.02 7.37
CA GLN A 37 1.92 10.22 6.59
C GLN A 37 1.61 9.82 5.15
N ILE A 38 0.68 10.52 4.53
CA ILE A 38 0.33 10.31 3.13
C ILE A 38 0.70 11.59 2.39
N GLU A 39 1.63 11.49 1.46
CA GLU A 39 2.13 12.60 0.68
C GLU A 39 1.64 12.49 -0.77
N PRO A 40 1.27 13.60 -1.43
CA PRO A 40 0.95 13.55 -2.84
C PRO A 40 2.20 13.28 -3.67
N GLY A 41 2.04 12.58 -4.80
CA GLY A 41 3.15 12.25 -5.67
C GLY A 41 3.96 11.07 -5.16
N ARG A 42 5.14 10.89 -5.74
CA ARG A 42 6.05 9.77 -5.42
C ARG A 42 7.44 10.28 -5.13
N SER A 43 7.59 11.00 -4.02
CA SER A 43 8.88 11.53 -3.60
C SER A 43 9.72 10.49 -2.86
N GLY A 44 11.04 10.60 -2.97
CA GLY A 44 11.99 9.72 -2.30
C GLY A 44 12.10 8.33 -2.95
N ASP A 45 12.96 7.51 -2.39
CA ASP A 45 13.17 6.13 -2.87
C ASP A 45 12.23 5.18 -2.12
N PRO A 46 11.35 4.46 -2.83
CA PRO A 46 10.41 3.58 -2.16
C PRO A 46 11.04 2.23 -1.79
N ASP A 47 10.60 1.67 -0.67
CA ASP A 47 10.86 0.27 -0.32
C ASP A 47 9.93 -0.65 -1.08
N LEU A 48 8.70 -0.17 -1.34
CA LEU A 48 7.70 -0.87 -2.14
C LEU A 48 7.08 0.10 -3.15
N SER A 49 6.72 -0.43 -4.31
CA SER A 49 5.93 0.29 -5.31
C SER A 49 4.69 -0.52 -5.63
N VAL A 50 3.52 0.11 -5.53
CA VAL A 50 2.23 -0.53 -5.76
C VAL A 50 1.53 0.19 -6.92
N ASP A 51 1.17 -0.60 -7.93
CA ASP A 51 0.39 -0.16 -9.08
C ASP A 51 -0.98 -0.82 -8.97
N ALA A 52 -2.02 -0.04 -8.84
CA ALA A 52 -3.35 -0.57 -8.55
C ALA A 52 -4.43 0.07 -9.40
N ASP A 53 -5.40 -0.75 -9.82
CA ASP A 53 -6.67 -0.25 -10.32
C ASP A 53 -7.42 0.40 -9.16
N ALA A 54 -7.85 1.65 -9.32
CA ALA A 54 -8.44 2.44 -8.23
C ALA A 54 -9.67 1.78 -7.63
N ASP A 55 -10.58 1.28 -8.46
CA ASP A 55 -11.80 0.64 -7.99
C ASP A 55 -11.51 -0.67 -7.26
N THR A 56 -10.53 -1.43 -7.76
CA THR A 56 -10.10 -2.67 -7.11
C THR A 56 -9.47 -2.36 -5.75
N TRP A 57 -8.64 -1.33 -5.66
CA TRP A 57 -8.02 -0.94 -4.40
C TRP A 57 -9.08 -0.55 -3.36
N LEU A 58 -10.07 0.25 -3.77
CA LEU A 58 -11.17 0.62 -2.88
C LEU A 58 -11.95 -0.59 -2.40
N ALA A 59 -12.22 -1.55 -3.29
CA ALA A 59 -12.91 -2.79 -2.92
C ALA A 59 -12.11 -3.61 -1.91
N ILE A 60 -10.77 -3.67 -2.07
CA ILE A 60 -9.89 -4.33 -1.11
C ILE A 60 -9.95 -3.64 0.26
N THR A 61 -9.88 -2.31 0.28
CA THR A 61 -9.92 -1.56 1.55
C THR A 61 -11.26 -1.69 2.27
N ARG A 62 -12.34 -1.98 1.54
CA ARG A 62 -13.67 -2.22 2.10
C ARG A 62 -13.90 -3.67 2.49
N GLY A 63 -12.93 -4.55 2.25
CA GLY A 63 -13.08 -5.97 2.51
C GLY A 63 -13.93 -6.72 1.50
N GLU A 64 -14.26 -6.10 0.37
CA GLU A 64 -15.11 -6.70 -0.67
C GLU A 64 -14.35 -7.62 -1.61
N LYS A 65 -13.02 -7.44 -1.73
CA LYS A 65 -12.17 -8.25 -2.60
C LYS A 65 -10.90 -8.67 -1.89
N ASN A 66 -10.42 -9.87 -2.25
CA ASN A 66 -9.20 -10.43 -1.71
C ASN A 66 -7.98 -9.85 -2.44
N PRO A 67 -6.96 -9.33 -1.72
CA PRO A 67 -5.74 -8.82 -2.35
C PRO A 67 -5.03 -9.86 -3.23
N VAL A 68 -5.05 -11.13 -2.83
CA VAL A 68 -4.42 -12.20 -3.61
C VAL A 68 -5.08 -12.34 -4.97
N TRP A 69 -6.41 -12.27 -5.02
CA TRP A 69 -7.14 -12.29 -6.27
C TRP A 69 -6.74 -11.10 -7.17
N ALA A 70 -6.57 -9.92 -6.58
CA ALA A 70 -6.19 -8.72 -7.33
C ALA A 70 -4.79 -8.86 -7.94
N VAL A 71 -3.85 -9.47 -7.26
CA VAL A 71 -2.51 -9.75 -7.78
C VAL A 71 -2.58 -10.76 -8.93
N LEU A 72 -3.34 -11.85 -8.75
CA LEU A 72 -3.48 -12.89 -9.77
C LEU A 72 -4.12 -12.37 -11.07
N THR A 73 -5.05 -11.43 -10.97
CA THR A 73 -5.72 -10.83 -12.12
C THR A 73 -5.00 -9.60 -12.67
N ARG A 74 -3.81 -9.28 -12.14
CA ARG A 74 -2.98 -8.13 -12.53
C ARG A 74 -3.65 -6.77 -12.31
N LYS A 75 -4.64 -6.70 -11.45
CA LYS A 75 -5.26 -5.44 -11.03
C LYS A 75 -4.47 -4.76 -9.91
N LEU A 76 -3.54 -5.49 -9.33
CA LEU A 76 -2.62 -5.01 -8.31
C LEU A 76 -1.22 -5.54 -8.63
N ARG A 77 -0.26 -4.65 -8.81
CA ARG A 77 1.14 -5.00 -9.04
C ARG A 77 1.98 -4.44 -7.92
N ILE A 78 2.85 -5.26 -7.37
CA ILE A 78 3.71 -4.87 -6.26
C ILE A 78 5.15 -5.17 -6.63
N LYS A 79 6.03 -4.18 -6.47
CA LYS A 79 7.48 -4.33 -6.62
C LYS A 79 8.17 -4.01 -5.31
N GLY A 80 9.15 -4.81 -4.96
CA GLY A 80 9.93 -4.64 -3.74
C GLY A 80 10.22 -5.97 -3.08
N ALA A 81 10.89 -5.92 -1.93
CA ALA A 81 11.23 -7.13 -1.19
C ALA A 81 9.99 -7.73 -0.52
N VAL A 82 9.87 -9.06 -0.54
CA VAL A 82 8.77 -9.76 0.13
C VAL A 82 8.72 -9.41 1.62
N ARG A 83 9.88 -9.24 2.23
CA ARG A 83 10.01 -8.82 3.62
C ARG A 83 9.28 -7.50 3.89
N ASP A 84 9.45 -6.52 3.01
CA ASP A 84 8.81 -5.20 3.16
C ASP A 84 7.31 -5.29 2.91
N LEU A 85 6.88 -6.14 1.99
CA LEU A 85 5.46 -6.40 1.75
C LEU A 85 4.80 -7.00 2.99
N LYS A 86 5.44 -7.97 3.62
CA LYS A 86 4.92 -8.56 4.86
C LYS A 86 4.86 -7.53 5.98
N THR A 87 5.86 -6.67 6.09
CA THR A 87 5.87 -5.58 7.06
C THR A 87 4.71 -4.62 6.82
N PHE A 88 4.48 -4.24 5.57
CA PHE A 88 3.37 -3.37 5.21
C PHE A 88 2.02 -4.01 5.57
N GLN A 89 1.85 -5.30 5.29
CA GLN A 89 0.61 -6.00 5.62
C GLN A 89 0.34 -6.03 7.13
N ARG A 90 1.37 -6.12 7.96
CA ARG A 90 1.21 -6.07 9.42
C ARG A 90 0.76 -4.70 9.89
N CYS A 91 1.16 -3.65 9.19
CA CYS A 91 0.76 -2.26 9.52
C CYS A 91 -0.69 -1.97 9.10
N PHE A 92 -1.23 -2.75 8.17
CA PHE A 92 -2.59 -2.61 7.68
C PHE A 92 -3.28 -3.97 7.66
N PRO A 93 -3.62 -4.53 8.81
CA PRO A 93 -4.29 -5.83 8.86
C PRO A 93 -5.66 -5.75 8.21
N VAL A 94 -5.99 -6.79 7.46
CA VAL A 94 -7.24 -6.88 6.71
C VAL A 94 -8.13 -7.96 7.34
#